data_ac235a2e28b3f41d727f9bf0798ab087
#
_entry.id   ac235a2e28b3f41d727f9bf0798ab087
#
_cell.length_a   1.000
_cell.length_b   1.000
_cell.length_c   1.000
_cell.angle_alpha   90.00
_cell.angle_beta   90.00
_cell.angle_gamma   90.00
#
_symmetry.space_group_name_H-M   'P 1'
#
loop_
_entity.id
_entity.type
_entity.pdbx_description
1 polymer ?
#
loop_
_entity_poly.entity_id
_entity_poly.type
_entity_poly.pdbx_seq_one_letter_code
_entity_poly.pdbx_strand_id
1 'polypeptide(L)'
;MASCYEEAGWQSINGGAPAEGRAALAAVAASYMEAFPDLQVSLDQLLTAGEAAFFVWTLTGTNTGPGGTGNSVRVSGIEAWKMGDSGLIASSQGYYDATAYEHQLSHGLTPG
;
A
#
# COMPACT_ATOMS: atom_id res chain seq x y z
N MET A 1 7.83 1.93 -8.43
CA MET A 1 7.09 2.55 -7.31
C MET A 1 8.01 3.37 -6.40
N ALA A 2 9.09 2.79 -5.88
CA ALA A 2 10.02 3.52 -5.01
C ALA A 2 10.65 4.73 -5.70
N SER A 3 10.80 4.71 -7.03
CA SER A 3 11.32 5.82 -7.82
C SER A 3 10.40 7.05 -7.85
N CYS A 4 9.13 6.91 -7.43
CA CYS A 4 8.20 8.03 -7.29
C CYS A 4 8.45 8.85 -6.02
N TYR A 5 9.28 8.33 -5.11
CA TYR A 5 9.64 8.98 -3.86
C TYR A 5 10.97 9.70 -3.97
N GLU A 6 11.14 10.76 -3.18
CA GLU A 6 12.45 11.35 -2.96
C GLU A 6 13.39 10.34 -2.31
N GLU A 7 14.71 10.54 -2.42
CA GLU A 7 15.68 9.62 -1.81
C GLU A 7 15.48 9.44 -0.31
N ALA A 8 15.13 10.52 0.39
CA ALA A 8 14.83 10.52 1.81
C ALA A 8 13.33 10.34 2.09
N GLY A 9 12.53 9.98 1.08
CA GLY A 9 11.10 9.77 1.23
C GLY A 9 10.78 8.65 2.19
N TRP A 10 9.61 8.71 2.80
CA TRP A 10 9.18 7.69 3.75
C TRP A 10 7.69 7.36 3.60
N GLN A 11 7.33 6.19 4.06
CA GLN A 11 5.95 5.72 4.07
C GLN A 11 5.62 5.14 5.44
N SER A 12 4.47 5.52 5.97
CA SER A 12 3.89 4.92 7.17
C SER A 12 2.53 4.31 6.83
N ILE A 13 2.22 3.16 7.40
CA ILE A 13 0.95 2.47 7.18
C ILE A 13 0.25 2.31 8.52
N ASN A 14 -1.00 2.80 8.60
CA ASN A 14 -1.85 2.73 9.80
C ASN A 14 -1.15 3.27 11.06
N GLY A 15 -0.37 4.35 10.88
CA GLY A 15 0.35 4.96 12.00
C GLY A 15 1.54 4.16 12.53
N GLY A 16 1.96 3.13 11.80
CA GLY A 16 3.12 2.32 12.18
C GLY A 16 4.45 3.02 11.96
N ALA A 17 5.54 2.32 12.28
CA ALA A 17 6.89 2.83 12.05
C ALA A 17 7.13 3.09 10.57
N PRO A 18 7.71 4.25 10.19
CA PRO A 18 7.91 4.56 8.79
C PRO A 18 9.03 3.73 8.15
N ALA A 19 8.82 3.36 6.89
CA ALA A 19 9.88 2.86 6.04
C ALA A 19 10.56 4.07 5.39
N GLU A 20 11.83 4.27 5.64
CA GLU A 20 12.57 5.44 5.18
C GLU A 20 13.57 5.06 4.09
N GLY A 21 13.58 5.87 3.02
CA GLY A 21 14.48 5.70 1.90
C GLY A 21 13.96 4.71 0.85
N ARG A 22 14.45 4.86 -0.37
CA ARG A 22 13.98 4.07 -1.53
C ARG A 22 14.19 2.57 -1.36
N ALA A 23 15.28 2.15 -0.74
CA ALA A 23 15.55 0.72 -0.53
C ALA A 23 14.51 0.10 0.41
N ALA A 24 14.17 0.79 1.51
CA ALA A 24 13.14 0.31 2.43
C ALA A 24 11.76 0.30 1.78
N LEU A 25 11.45 1.33 0.98
CA LEU A 25 10.18 1.42 0.25
C LEU A 25 10.05 0.29 -0.79
N ALA A 26 11.13 0.00 -1.50
CA ALA A 26 11.16 -1.11 -2.46
C ALA A 26 10.98 -2.46 -1.76
N ALA A 27 11.56 -2.63 -0.57
CA ALA A 27 11.40 -3.85 0.21
C ALA A 27 9.95 -4.06 0.67
N VAL A 28 9.26 -2.99 1.06
CA VAL A 28 7.83 -3.05 1.42
C VAL A 28 7.00 -3.51 0.22
N ALA A 29 7.20 -2.88 -0.94
CA ALA A 29 6.50 -3.27 -2.16
C ALA A 29 6.77 -4.73 -2.55
N ALA A 30 8.03 -5.15 -2.48
CA ALA A 30 8.43 -6.52 -2.80
C ALA A 30 7.78 -7.54 -1.87
N SER A 31 7.61 -7.22 -0.58
CA SER A 31 6.97 -8.13 0.37
C SER A 31 5.50 -8.40 0.01
N TYR A 32 4.77 -7.37 -0.43
CA TYR A 32 3.39 -7.54 -0.90
C TYR A 32 3.33 -8.35 -2.19
N MET A 33 4.23 -8.09 -3.13
CA MET A 33 4.26 -8.80 -4.41
C MET A 33 4.64 -10.28 -4.23
N GLU A 34 5.48 -10.58 -3.26
CA GLU A 34 5.83 -11.96 -2.92
C GLU A 34 4.65 -12.71 -2.28
N ALA A 35 3.94 -12.05 -1.35
CA ALA A 35 2.78 -12.63 -0.69
C ALA A 35 1.59 -12.81 -1.65
N PHE A 36 1.45 -11.91 -2.62
CA PHE A 36 0.38 -11.89 -3.60
C PHE A 36 0.96 -11.81 -5.01
N PRO A 37 1.36 -12.94 -5.62
CA PRO A 37 1.96 -12.92 -6.97
C PRO A 37 1.04 -12.33 -8.05
N ASP A 38 -0.27 -12.36 -7.85
CA ASP A 38 -1.27 -11.78 -8.74
C ASP A 38 -1.76 -10.40 -8.28
N LEU A 39 -0.97 -9.73 -7.44
CA LEU A 39 -1.32 -8.43 -6.87
C LEU A 39 -1.70 -7.41 -7.93
N GLN A 40 -2.86 -6.77 -7.73
CA GLN A 40 -3.30 -5.63 -8.50
C GLN A 40 -3.74 -4.52 -7.58
N VAL A 41 -3.33 -3.30 -7.89
CA VAL A 41 -3.74 -2.10 -7.18
C VAL A 41 -4.37 -1.16 -8.20
N SER A 42 -5.63 -0.81 -7.98
CA SER A 42 -6.32 0.14 -8.83
C SER A 42 -6.41 1.51 -8.17
N LEU A 43 -6.26 2.55 -8.99
CA LEU A 43 -6.50 3.93 -8.57
C LEU A 43 -8.01 4.18 -8.71
N ASP A 44 -8.69 4.34 -7.58
CA ASP A 44 -10.13 4.62 -7.59
C ASP A 44 -10.39 6.12 -7.68
N GLN A 45 -9.56 6.92 -7.02
CA GLN A 45 -9.69 8.36 -7.03
C GLN A 45 -8.37 9.04 -6.67
N LEU A 46 -8.07 10.17 -7.32
CA LEU A 46 -6.93 11.01 -6.98
C LEU A 46 -7.43 12.42 -6.73
N LEU A 47 -7.17 12.92 -5.53
CA LEU A 47 -7.52 14.28 -5.13
C LEU A 47 -6.23 15.05 -4.84
N THR A 48 -6.16 16.30 -5.28
CA THR A 48 -5.01 17.15 -5.04
C THR A 48 -5.42 18.45 -4.35
N ALA A 49 -4.58 18.92 -3.43
CA ALA A 49 -4.79 20.17 -2.72
C ALA A 49 -3.42 20.77 -2.37
N GLY A 50 -2.98 21.75 -3.15
CA GLY A 50 -1.65 22.34 -2.99
C GLY A 50 -0.54 21.31 -3.16
N GLU A 51 0.31 21.14 -2.14
CA GLU A 51 1.40 20.16 -2.15
C GLU A 51 0.94 18.77 -1.71
N ALA A 52 -0.31 18.61 -1.30
CA ALA A 52 -0.86 17.34 -0.86
C ALA A 52 -1.61 16.64 -2.00
N ALA A 53 -1.54 15.32 -2.00
CA ALA A 53 -2.34 14.48 -2.88
C ALA A 53 -2.90 13.32 -2.06
N PHE A 54 -4.13 12.92 -2.37
CA PHE A 54 -4.80 11.80 -1.72
C PHE A 54 -5.12 10.76 -2.78
N PHE A 55 -4.57 9.59 -2.59
CA PHE A 55 -4.70 8.47 -3.52
C PHE A 55 -5.60 7.41 -2.89
N VAL A 56 -6.82 7.27 -3.42
CA VAL A 56 -7.76 6.24 -2.98
C VAL A 56 -7.56 5.02 -3.87
N TRP A 57 -7.31 3.88 -3.25
CA TRP A 57 -6.91 2.66 -3.95
C TRP A 57 -7.68 1.43 -3.49
N THR A 58 -7.72 0.42 -4.36
CA THR A 58 -8.18 -0.92 -4.03
C THR A 58 -7.11 -1.93 -4.42
N LEU A 59 -6.73 -2.76 -3.47
CA LEU A 59 -5.75 -3.83 -3.66
C LEU A 59 -6.49 -5.16 -3.70
N THR A 60 -6.20 -5.97 -4.70
CA THR A 60 -6.70 -7.34 -4.82
C THR A 60 -5.53 -8.30 -5.04
N GLY A 61 -5.69 -9.51 -4.57
CA GLY A 61 -4.68 -10.54 -4.77
C GLY A 61 -5.08 -11.84 -4.10
N THR A 62 -4.32 -12.89 -4.41
CA THR A 62 -4.47 -14.20 -3.78
C THR A 62 -3.19 -14.52 -3.03
N ASN A 63 -3.32 -14.87 -1.75
CA ASN A 63 -2.17 -15.09 -0.86
C ASN A 63 -1.56 -16.47 -1.11
N THR A 64 -0.95 -16.64 -2.27
CA THR A 64 -0.32 -17.87 -2.71
C THR A 64 1.21 -17.88 -2.60
N GLY A 65 1.79 -16.78 -2.06
CA GLY A 65 3.22 -16.72 -1.82
C GLY A 65 3.66 -17.68 -0.71
N PRO A 66 4.98 -17.76 -0.43
CA PRO A 66 5.52 -18.66 0.58
C PRO A 66 4.86 -18.46 1.95
N GLY A 67 4.35 -19.53 2.54
CA GLY A 67 3.63 -19.47 3.82
C GLY A 67 2.24 -18.85 3.74
N GLY A 68 1.72 -18.61 2.54
CA GLY A 68 0.42 -17.98 2.35
C GLY A 68 -0.76 -18.90 2.67
N THR A 69 -1.92 -18.27 2.87
CA THR A 69 -3.17 -18.99 3.21
C THR A 69 -3.91 -19.51 1.99
N GLY A 70 -3.58 -19.03 0.79
CA GLY A 70 -4.31 -19.32 -0.44
C GLY A 70 -5.61 -18.53 -0.58
N ASN A 71 -5.93 -17.67 0.34
CA ASN A 71 -7.17 -16.88 0.29
C ASN A 71 -7.01 -15.61 -0.53
N SER A 72 -8.10 -15.19 -1.16
CA SER A 72 -8.15 -13.92 -1.88
C SER A 72 -8.48 -12.78 -0.94
N VAL A 73 -7.91 -11.61 -1.23
CA VAL A 73 -8.18 -10.38 -0.47
C VAL A 73 -8.64 -9.26 -1.40
N ARG A 74 -9.45 -8.37 -0.87
CA ARG A 74 -9.84 -7.13 -1.52
C ARG A 74 -9.94 -6.04 -0.46
N VAL A 75 -9.00 -5.12 -0.51
CA VAL A 75 -8.86 -4.09 0.51
C VAL A 75 -8.78 -2.72 -0.17
N SER A 76 -9.59 -1.80 0.29
CA SER A 76 -9.52 -0.40 -0.14
C SER A 76 -8.89 0.43 0.94
N GLY A 77 -8.18 1.47 0.53
CA GLY A 77 -7.52 2.38 1.45
C GLY A 77 -7.27 3.71 0.80
N ILE A 78 -6.59 4.56 1.55
CA ILE A 78 -6.21 5.90 1.12
C ILE A 78 -4.76 6.15 1.52
N GLU A 79 -4.01 6.81 0.63
CA GLU A 79 -2.68 7.34 0.96
C GLU A 79 -2.68 8.84 0.86
N ALA A 80 -2.23 9.49 1.92
CA ALA A 80 -2.00 10.94 1.94
C ALA A 80 -0.53 11.19 1.60
N TRP A 81 -0.29 11.83 0.46
CA TRP A 81 1.05 12.15 -0.02
C TRP A 81 1.36 13.61 0.20
N LYS A 82 2.57 13.88 0.68
CA LYS A 82 3.15 15.21 0.64
C LYS A 82 4.18 15.22 -0.48
N MET A 83 3.98 16.11 -1.43
CA MET A 83 4.91 16.25 -2.57
C MET A 83 6.07 17.16 -2.18
N GLY A 84 7.26 16.78 -2.60
CA GLY A 84 8.45 17.62 -2.44
C GLY A 84 8.64 18.57 -3.61
N ASP A 85 9.61 19.45 -3.50
CA ASP A 85 9.94 20.46 -4.53
C ASP A 85 10.40 19.81 -5.84
N SER A 86 10.90 18.59 -5.76
CA SER A 86 11.33 17.83 -6.94
C SER A 86 10.18 17.27 -7.78
N GLY A 87 8.94 17.38 -7.30
CA GLY A 87 7.77 16.72 -7.91
C GLY A 87 7.65 15.24 -7.53
N LEU A 88 8.53 14.74 -6.65
CA LEU A 88 8.48 13.38 -6.12
C LEU A 88 7.80 13.37 -4.76
N ILE A 89 7.38 12.19 -4.32
CA ILE A 89 6.69 12.02 -3.04
C ILE A 89 7.72 12.12 -1.90
N ALA A 90 7.54 13.09 -1.02
CA ALA A 90 8.38 13.26 0.17
C ALA A 90 7.91 12.35 1.30
N SER A 91 6.60 12.17 1.46
CA SER A 91 6.05 11.30 2.48
C SER A 91 4.71 10.74 2.04
N SER A 92 4.40 9.55 2.55
CA SER A 92 3.11 8.90 2.35
C SER A 92 2.62 8.34 3.68
N GLN A 93 1.37 8.62 4.00
CA GLN A 93 0.69 8.00 5.13
C GLN A 93 -0.50 7.23 4.59
N GLY A 94 -0.42 5.90 4.69
CA GLY A 94 -1.44 5.00 4.19
C GLY A 94 -2.34 4.51 5.31
N TYR A 95 -3.62 4.38 5.01
CA TYR A 95 -4.63 3.90 5.96
C TYR A 95 -5.54 2.90 5.27
N TYR A 96 -5.74 1.76 5.91
CA TYR A 96 -6.72 0.76 5.50
C TYR A 96 -7.21 -0.01 6.74
N ASP A 97 -8.30 -0.77 6.57
CA ASP A 97 -8.83 -1.58 7.65
C ASP A 97 -8.01 -2.86 7.82
N ALA A 98 -7.08 -2.84 8.76
CA ALA A 98 -6.20 -3.97 9.03
C ALA A 98 -6.98 -5.19 9.55
N THR A 99 -8.06 -4.98 10.31
CA THR A 99 -8.89 -6.07 10.82
C THR A 99 -9.58 -6.80 9.66
N ALA A 100 -10.14 -6.06 8.72
CA ALA A 100 -10.74 -6.65 7.52
C ALA A 100 -9.69 -7.40 6.68
N TYR A 101 -8.50 -6.85 6.53
CA TYR A 101 -7.41 -7.47 5.80
C TYR A 101 -7.01 -8.81 6.43
N GLU A 102 -6.79 -8.82 7.74
CA GLU A 102 -6.43 -10.05 8.47
C GLU A 102 -7.53 -11.10 8.41
N HIS A 103 -8.78 -10.66 8.51
CA HIS A 103 -9.93 -11.57 8.38
C HIS A 103 -9.97 -12.22 6.99
N GLN A 104 -9.74 -11.45 5.94
CA GLN A 104 -9.71 -11.96 4.58
C GLN A 104 -8.54 -12.92 4.35
N LEU A 105 -7.37 -12.66 4.93
CA LEU A 105 -6.24 -13.57 4.86
C LEU A 105 -6.58 -14.93 5.45
N SER A 106 -7.33 -14.97 6.55
CA SER A 106 -7.68 -16.19 7.25
C SER A 106 -8.91 -16.90 6.65
N HIS A 107 -9.88 -16.14 6.14
CA HIS A 107 -11.20 -16.65 5.76
C HIS A 107 -11.58 -16.41 4.30
N GLY A 108 -10.79 -15.62 3.56
CA GLY A 108 -11.11 -15.26 2.18
C GLY A 108 -12.16 -14.18 2.07
N LEU A 109 -12.60 -13.92 0.84
CA LEU A 109 -13.61 -12.89 0.53
C LEU A 109 -15.04 -13.38 0.70
N THR A 110 -15.23 -14.63 0.98
CA THR A 110 -16.58 -15.20 1.10
C THR A 110 -17.31 -14.53 2.25
N PRO A 111 -18.47 -13.91 2.01
CA PRO A 111 -19.28 -13.39 3.10
C PRO A 111 -19.69 -14.57 3.98
N GLY A 112 -19.27 -14.50 5.21
CA GLY A 112 -19.51 -15.55 6.19
C GLY A 112 -20.96 -15.70 6.53
#